data_c1df7e9f3aa4341821368d378342ea6b
#
_entry.id   c1df7e9f3aa4341821368d378342ea6b
#
_cell.length_a   1.000
_cell.length_b   1.000
_cell.length_c   1.000
_cell.angle_alpha   90.00
_cell.angle_beta   90.00
_cell.angle_gamma   90.00
#
_symmetry.space_group_name_H-M   'P 1'
#
loop_
_entity.id
_entity.type
_entity.pdbx_description
1 polymer ?
#
loop_
_entity_poly.entity_id
_entity_poly.type
_entity_poly.pdbx_seq_one_letter_code
_entity_poly.pdbx_strand_id
1 'polypeptide(L)' 'MVALKTDIRSRFFLTNKPILLRQGQVGTVIETLGNDEAYEIEFADLDGQAYAMLAVKAKNLMVLRYEPIELLVSS' A
#
# COMPACT_ATOMS: atom_id res chain seq x y z
N MET A 1 -4.76 0.39 -5.44
CA MET A 1 -3.36 -0.03 -5.26
C MET A 1 -2.52 1.15 -4.82
N VAL A 2 -1.62 0.94 -3.90
CA VAL A 2 -0.78 2.00 -3.36
C VAL A 2 0.66 1.53 -3.27
N ALA A 3 1.60 2.48 -3.17
CA ALA A 3 3.00 2.19 -2.90
C ALA A 3 3.45 2.95 -1.65
N LEU A 4 4.37 2.36 -0.91
CA LEU A 4 4.94 3.00 0.26
C LEU A 4 5.86 4.15 -0.15
N LYS A 5 5.76 5.28 0.54
CA LYS A 5 6.67 6.41 0.36
C LYS A 5 7.93 6.30 1.23
N THR A 6 7.94 5.38 2.18
CA THR A 6 9.03 5.19 3.13
C THR A 6 9.15 3.73 3.50
N ASP A 7 10.31 3.33 4.03
CA ASP A 7 10.51 2.00 4.57
C ASP A 7 9.75 1.85 5.88
N ILE A 8 9.16 0.67 6.10
CA ILE A 8 8.41 0.38 7.32
C ILE A 8 8.80 -1.00 7.83
N ARG A 9 9.17 -1.08 9.09
CA ARG A 9 9.42 -2.36 9.75
C ARG A 9 8.11 -3.05 10.06
N SER A 10 8.04 -4.34 9.78
CA SER A 10 6.86 -5.15 10.03
C SER A 10 7.27 -6.59 10.31
N ARG A 11 6.31 -7.51 10.24
CA ARG A 11 6.55 -8.94 10.44
C ARG A 11 5.67 -9.73 9.48
N PHE A 12 6.17 -10.88 9.06
CA PHE A 12 5.31 -11.87 8.39
C PHE A 12 4.26 -12.34 9.39
N PHE A 13 2.99 -12.38 9.01
CA PHE A 13 1.98 -12.79 9.98
C PHE A 13 1.94 -14.31 10.25
N LEU A 14 2.44 -15.15 9.38
CA LEU A 14 2.48 -16.58 9.64
C LEU A 14 3.65 -17.00 10.54
N THR A 15 4.81 -16.42 10.35
CA THR A 15 6.04 -16.82 11.06
C THR A 15 6.47 -15.84 12.13
N ASN A 16 5.90 -14.64 12.12
CA ASN A 16 6.29 -13.52 12.97
C ASN A 16 7.76 -13.09 12.80
N LYS A 17 8.40 -13.49 11.71
CA LYS A 17 9.77 -13.05 11.41
C LYS A 17 9.77 -11.59 11.00
N PRO A 18 10.78 -10.81 11.45
CA PRO A 18 10.87 -9.41 11.08
C PRO A 18 11.16 -9.24 9.60
N ILE A 19 10.53 -8.25 8.99
CA ILE A 19 10.75 -7.87 7.60
C ILE A 19 10.84 -6.35 7.49
N LEU A 20 11.43 -5.89 6.40
CA LEU A 20 11.41 -4.50 6.02
C LEU A 20 10.54 -4.34 4.77
N LEU A 21 9.46 -3.62 4.91
CA LEU A 21 8.66 -3.19 3.77
C LEU A 21 9.32 -1.94 3.21
N ARG A 22 9.71 -2.00 1.96
CA ARG A 22 10.59 -0.99 1.37
C ARG A 22 9.81 0.12 0.67
N GLN A 23 10.38 1.31 0.66
CA GLN A 23 9.90 2.42 -0.16
C GLN A 23 9.65 1.93 -1.60
N GLY A 24 8.49 2.25 -2.14
CA GLY A 24 8.08 1.81 -3.47
C GLY A 24 7.38 0.47 -3.50
N GLN A 25 7.36 -0.26 -2.39
CA GLN A 25 6.68 -1.55 -2.34
C GLN A 25 5.17 -1.36 -2.45
N VAL A 26 4.53 -2.20 -3.26
CA VAL A 26 3.12 -2.07 -3.62
C VAL A 26 2.26 -2.92 -2.70
N GLY A 27 1.14 -2.34 -2.28
CA GLY A 27 0.14 -3.05 -1.49
C GLY A 27 -1.27 -2.68 -1.91
N THR A 28 -2.26 -3.32 -1.29
CA THR A 28 -3.67 -3.11 -1.57
C THR A 28 -4.37 -2.56 -0.33
N VAL A 29 -5.15 -1.51 -0.50
CA VAL A 29 -5.97 -0.96 0.58
C VAL A 29 -7.13 -1.91 0.86
N ILE A 30 -7.24 -2.37 2.11
CA ILE A 30 -8.33 -3.24 2.53
C ILE A 30 -9.41 -2.45 3.27
N GLU A 31 -8.99 -1.50 4.07
CA GLU A 31 -9.91 -0.76 4.92
C GLU A 31 -9.40 0.65 5.16
N THR A 32 -10.33 1.58 5.27
CA THR A 32 -10.05 2.96 5.65
C THR A 32 -10.17 3.08 7.16
N LEU A 33 -9.19 3.72 7.78
CA LEU A 33 -9.16 3.92 9.23
C LEU A 33 -9.29 5.40 9.58
N GLY A 34 -10.08 5.69 10.60
CA GLY A 34 -10.33 7.07 11.01
C GLY A 34 -11.00 7.88 9.90
N ASN A 35 -10.65 9.15 9.78
CA ASN A 35 -11.15 10.06 8.74
C ASN A 35 -10.18 10.11 7.56
N ASP A 36 -9.88 8.95 6.97
CA ASP A 36 -8.89 8.82 5.89
C ASP A 36 -7.46 9.20 6.32
N GLU A 37 -7.17 9.11 7.60
CA GLU A 37 -5.82 9.41 8.12
C GLU A 37 -4.87 8.24 7.95
N ALA A 38 -5.40 7.03 7.92
CA ALA A 38 -4.63 5.81 7.76
C ALA A 38 -5.44 4.76 7.01
N TYR A 39 -4.76 3.76 6.50
CA TYR A 39 -5.39 2.67 5.76
C TYR A 39 -4.77 1.34 6.18
N GLU A 40 -5.59 0.31 6.27
CA GLU A 40 -5.11 -1.05 6.42
C GLU A 40 -4.63 -1.54 5.06
N ILE A 41 -3.35 -1.89 4.96
CA ILE A 41 -2.72 -2.28 3.70
C ILE A 41 -2.30 -3.74 3.78
N GLU A 42 -2.68 -4.51 2.77
CA GLU A 42 -2.24 -5.89 2.60
C GLU A 42 -1.10 -5.95 1.59
N PHE A 43 -0.03 -6.64 1.96
CA PHE A 43 1.09 -6.91 1.08
C PHE A 43 1.10 -8.38 0.71
N ALA A 44 1.20 -8.68 -0.58
CA ALA A 44 1.17 -10.03 -1.11
C ALA A 44 2.37 -10.29 -1.99
N ASP A 45 2.75 -11.57 -2.09
CA ASP A 45 3.82 -11.99 -2.98
C ASP A 45 3.34 -12.10 -4.42
N LEU A 46 4.22 -12.55 -5.31
CA LEU A 46 3.91 -12.67 -6.73
C LEU A 46 2.84 -13.73 -7.02
N ASP A 47 2.63 -14.66 -6.11
CA ASP A 47 1.59 -15.68 -6.23
C ASP A 47 0.25 -15.22 -5.66
N GLY A 48 0.18 -13.97 -5.20
CA GLY A 48 -1.03 -13.42 -4.64
C GLY A 48 -1.29 -13.79 -3.19
N GLN A 49 -0.33 -14.44 -2.51
CA GLN A 49 -0.46 -14.76 -1.10
C GLN A 49 -0.06 -13.59 -0.24
N ALA A 50 -0.98 -13.15 0.61
CA ALA A 50 -0.69 -12.09 1.57
C ALA A 50 0.31 -12.57 2.60
N TYR A 51 1.32 -11.75 2.90
CA TYR A 51 2.33 -12.08 3.90
C TYR A 51 2.40 -11.08 5.04
N ALA A 52 1.87 -9.88 4.86
CA ALA A 52 1.81 -8.86 5.90
C ALA A 52 0.60 -7.97 5.71
N MET A 53 0.09 -7.44 6.80
CA MET A 53 -1.02 -6.53 6.80
C MET A 53 -0.82 -5.57 7.96
N LEU A 54 -0.88 -4.27 7.70
CA LEU A 54 -0.67 -3.27 8.74
C LEU A 54 -1.32 -1.95 8.37
N ALA A 55 -1.57 -1.15 9.42
CA ALA A 55 -2.06 0.21 9.23
C ALA A 55 -0.90 1.12 8.82
N VAL A 56 -1.11 1.89 7.76
CA VAL A 56 -0.12 2.85 7.26
C VAL A 56 -0.78 4.21 7.15
N LYS A 57 -0.11 5.22 7.65
CA LYS A 57 -0.62 6.60 7.56
C LYS A 57 -0.71 7.04 6.11
N ALA A 58 -1.78 7.75 5.78
CA ALA A 58 -2.03 8.23 4.41
C ALA A 58 -0.84 9.00 3.83
N LYS A 59 -0.16 9.80 4.66
CA LYS A 59 1.01 10.58 4.22
C LYS A 59 2.17 9.72 3.72
N ASN A 60 2.19 8.44 4.08
CA ASN A 60 3.24 7.49 3.70
C ASN A 60 2.84 6.62 2.52
N LEU A 61 1.73 6.93 1.87
CA LEU A 61 1.20 6.16 0.75
C LEU A 61 1.08 7.01 -0.50
N MET A 62 1.40 6.41 -1.63
CA MET A 62 1.20 7.00 -2.95
C MET A 62 0.16 6.16 -3.69
N VAL A 63 -0.89 6.81 -4.20
CA VAL A 63 -1.88 6.13 -5.05
C VAL A 63 -1.26 5.84 -6.40
N LEU A 64 -1.41 4.61 -6.86
CA LEU A 64 -0.92 4.18 -8.17
C LEU A 64 -2.07 4.16 -9.16
N ARG A 65 -1.79 4.57 -10.39
CA ARG A 65 -2.77 4.59 -11.47
C ARG A 65 -2.18 3.94 -12.70
N TYR A 66 -3.01 3.18 -13.39
CA TYR A 66 -2.59 2.49 -14.62
C TYR A 66 -2.80 3.33 -15.85
N GLU A 67 -3.83 4.18 -15.84
CA GLU A 67 -4.27 4.89 -17.03
C GLU A 67 -4.37 6.38 -16.77
N PRO A 68 -4.08 7.18 -17.80
CA PRO A 68 -4.30 8.62 -17.69
C PRO A 68 -5.79 8.95 -17.78
N ILE A 69 -6.12 10.17 -17.40
CA ILE A 69 -7.46 10.71 -17.65
C ILE A 69 -7.42 11.45 -18.97
N GLU A 70 -8.37 11.15 -19.85
CA GLU A 70 -8.54 11.92 -21.07
C GLU A 70 -9.06 13.30 -20.74
N LEU A 71 -8.38 14.33 -21.25
CA LEU A 71 -8.80 15.70 -21.03
C LEU A 71 -9.68 16.19 -22.18
N LEU A 72 -10.77 16.89 -21.82
CA LEU A 72 -11.55 17.58 -22.82
C LEU A 72 -10.83 18.90 -23.12
N VAL A 73 -10.35 19.02 -24.35
CA VAL A 73 -9.62 20.20 -24.81
C VAL A 73 -10.53 20.96 -25.76
N SER A 74 -10.86 22.21 -25.45
CA SER A 74 -11.47 23.06 -26.45
C SER A 74 -10.37 23.72 -27.26
N SER A 75 -10.39 23.45 -28.52
CA SER A 75 -9.42 24.00 -29.46
C SER A 75 -9.81 25.43 -29.88
#